data_0a0e5e4540ebab720b1c45e4956e23f3
#
_entry.id   0a0e5e4540ebab720b1c45e4956e23f3
#
_cell.length_a   1.000
_cell.length_b   1.000
_cell.length_c   1.000
_cell.angle_alpha   90.00
_cell.angle_beta   90.00
_cell.angle_gamma   90.00
#
_symmetry.space_group_name_H-M   'P 1'
#
loop_
_entity.id
_entity.type
_entity.pdbx_description
1 polymer ?
#
loop_
_entity_poly.entity_id
_entity_poly.type
_entity_poly.pdbx_seq_one_letter_code
_entity_poly.pdbx_strand_id
1 'polypeptide(L)'
;MDALAYEWAPRIRFDAKEPFLPLAVGHTVIQEPQKSPSSKFQLDPGNGTLIEYAIWWDWDIEHLYELEHVWVYLDADGQLAKVEASAHGKLRLLADDDITQPLEDGRVTVFSEPGKHAIALRPEWLLKNKNSTTEKCIISAGSGGIHTTNPFGAEAFGQPTALSHRLAKLYMKRRAFTPSFDFSKVVDLRDTVLTTWETLEKWIPERIQACIAELHETVPHLEAICLDSGDTMVDESTEIKDENEVVLEADLIPGAADMVRDLAANGYRLALVADGPRGTFVNVLGHYQLWDYFEAYAISGDVGIAKPAALMFETALNALHIAPSDYNRVVMVGNNLERDIKGANALGLISIWISWSKRRSHTPANESEVPDYEIKTPSDLIGLLERIELSLAENKA
;
A
#
# COMPACT_ATOMS: atom_id res chain seq x y z
N MET A 1 -9.49 15.82 -31.15
CA MET A 1 -10.22 16.23 -29.93
C MET A 1 -11.58 16.70 -30.41
N ASP A 2 -12.66 16.17 -29.83
CA ASP A 2 -14.03 16.62 -30.16
C ASP A 2 -14.22 18.02 -29.55
N ALA A 3 -14.60 18.99 -30.38
CA ALA A 3 -14.74 20.39 -29.97
C ALA A 3 -15.84 20.56 -28.92
N LEU A 4 -16.95 19.81 -29.05
CA LEU A 4 -18.05 19.83 -28.10
C LEU A 4 -17.63 19.27 -26.73
N ALA A 5 -16.91 18.14 -26.72
CA ALA A 5 -16.40 17.56 -25.47
C ALA A 5 -15.36 18.47 -24.79
N TYR A 6 -14.57 19.21 -25.53
CA TYR A 6 -13.65 20.20 -24.95
C TYR A 6 -14.40 21.42 -24.39
N GLU A 7 -15.40 21.92 -25.09
CA GLU A 7 -16.20 23.07 -24.67
C GLU A 7 -16.92 22.83 -23.35
N TRP A 8 -17.55 21.66 -23.21
CA TRP A 8 -18.36 21.28 -22.04
C TRP A 8 -17.59 20.52 -20.95
N ALA A 9 -16.28 20.33 -21.10
CA ALA A 9 -15.48 19.62 -20.08
C ALA A 9 -15.60 20.30 -18.71
N PRO A 10 -15.96 19.53 -17.65
CA PRO A 10 -16.17 20.07 -16.31
C PRO A 10 -14.90 20.64 -15.66
N ARG A 11 -15.11 21.51 -14.68
CA ARG A 11 -14.15 21.78 -13.62
C ARG A 11 -14.50 20.93 -12.41
N ILE A 12 -13.47 20.46 -11.71
CA ILE A 12 -13.64 19.73 -10.45
C ILE A 12 -12.99 20.53 -9.33
N ARG A 13 -13.76 20.76 -8.27
CA ARG A 13 -13.26 21.35 -7.03
C ARG A 13 -12.88 20.25 -6.04
N PHE A 14 -11.65 20.30 -5.61
CA PHE A 14 -11.05 19.38 -4.64
C PHE A 14 -10.81 20.07 -3.30
N ASP A 15 -10.74 19.25 -2.23
CA ASP A 15 -10.21 19.71 -0.95
C ASP A 15 -8.82 20.35 -1.14
N ALA A 16 -8.55 21.43 -0.42
CA ALA A 16 -7.28 22.15 -0.52
C ALA A 16 -6.06 21.26 -0.26
N LYS A 17 -6.25 20.17 0.52
CA LYS A 17 -5.21 19.21 0.89
C LYS A 17 -5.21 17.92 0.06
N GLU A 18 -6.08 17.82 -0.96
CA GLU A 18 -6.18 16.62 -1.80
C GLU A 18 -4.81 16.21 -2.37
N PRO A 19 -4.31 14.99 -2.07
CA PRO A 19 -3.02 14.54 -2.57
C PRO A 19 -3.07 13.98 -3.99
N PHE A 20 -4.24 13.51 -4.44
CA PHE A 20 -4.41 12.83 -5.72
C PHE A 20 -5.32 13.61 -6.65
N LEU A 21 -4.79 14.00 -7.80
CA LEU A 21 -5.54 14.75 -8.82
C LEU A 21 -5.77 13.87 -10.07
N PRO A 22 -6.82 14.15 -10.86
CA PRO A 22 -7.08 13.39 -12.07
C PRO A 22 -5.95 13.56 -13.09
N LEU A 23 -5.55 12.45 -13.71
CA LEU A 23 -4.46 12.43 -14.69
C LEU A 23 -4.97 12.51 -16.12
N ALA A 24 -6.03 11.77 -16.44
CA ALA A 24 -6.55 11.63 -17.77
C ALA A 24 -8.09 11.54 -17.78
N VAL A 25 -8.70 11.92 -18.90
CA VAL A 25 -10.15 11.90 -19.07
C VAL A 25 -10.48 11.32 -20.44
N GLY A 26 -11.30 10.26 -20.45
CA GLY A 26 -11.90 9.71 -21.66
C GLY A 26 -13.28 10.32 -21.90
N HIS A 27 -13.54 10.88 -23.06
CA HIS A 27 -14.88 11.36 -23.39
C HIS A 27 -15.57 10.50 -24.45
N THR A 28 -16.89 10.47 -24.39
CA THR A 28 -17.78 9.89 -25.41
C THR A 28 -18.95 10.82 -25.65
N VAL A 29 -19.21 11.15 -26.90
CA VAL A 29 -20.40 11.93 -27.31
C VAL A 29 -21.50 10.95 -27.75
N ILE A 30 -22.66 11.03 -27.10
CA ILE A 30 -23.78 10.10 -27.26
C ILE A 30 -24.99 10.84 -27.75
N GLN A 31 -25.57 10.40 -28.89
CA GLN A 31 -26.73 11.03 -29.53
C GLN A 31 -27.98 10.13 -29.54
N GLU A 32 -27.82 8.86 -29.18
CA GLU A 32 -28.92 7.88 -29.11
C GLU A 32 -28.82 7.09 -27.79
N PRO A 33 -29.96 6.57 -27.29
CA PRO A 33 -29.96 5.76 -26.09
C PRO A 33 -29.04 4.52 -26.23
N GLN A 34 -28.07 4.37 -25.32
CA GLN A 34 -27.14 3.23 -25.31
C GLN A 34 -26.59 2.93 -23.92
N LYS A 35 -25.95 1.79 -23.79
CA LYS A 35 -25.14 1.50 -22.61
C LYS A 35 -23.89 2.39 -22.63
N SER A 36 -23.53 2.94 -21.46
CA SER A 36 -22.25 3.65 -21.30
C SER A 36 -21.08 2.74 -21.71
N PRO A 37 -20.14 3.22 -22.54
CA PRO A 37 -18.96 2.45 -22.90
C PRO A 37 -17.97 2.28 -21.74
N SER A 38 -17.98 3.20 -20.75
CA SER A 38 -17.03 3.23 -19.62
C SER A 38 -17.65 2.80 -18.30
N SER A 39 -18.96 2.56 -18.25
CA SER A 39 -19.66 2.20 -17.03
C SER A 39 -20.78 1.17 -17.26
N LYS A 40 -21.48 0.80 -16.17
CA LYS A 40 -22.61 -0.14 -16.24
C LYS A 40 -23.96 0.52 -16.57
N PHE A 41 -24.02 1.84 -16.65
CA PHE A 41 -25.26 2.58 -16.75
C PHE A 41 -25.84 2.60 -18.17
N GLN A 42 -27.18 2.66 -18.26
CA GLN A 42 -27.89 3.00 -19.49
C GLN A 42 -28.03 4.52 -19.56
N LEU A 43 -27.67 5.08 -20.70
CA LEU A 43 -27.62 6.51 -20.92
C LEU A 43 -28.61 6.83 -22.04
N ASP A 44 -29.41 7.89 -21.83
CA ASP A 44 -30.40 8.36 -22.79
C ASP A 44 -30.27 9.89 -22.94
N PRO A 45 -29.76 10.38 -24.08
CA PRO A 45 -29.64 11.83 -24.36
C PRO A 45 -30.97 12.53 -24.59
N GLY A 46 -32.09 11.80 -24.69
CA GLY A 46 -33.37 12.37 -25.12
C GLY A 46 -33.30 12.89 -26.54
N ASN A 47 -33.78 14.12 -26.76
CA ASN A 47 -33.73 14.79 -28.07
C ASN A 47 -32.45 15.63 -28.28
N GLY A 48 -31.49 15.55 -27.35
CA GLY A 48 -30.27 16.36 -27.36
C GLY A 48 -29.01 15.55 -27.53
N THR A 49 -27.94 15.98 -26.88
CA THR A 49 -26.65 15.31 -26.87
C THR A 49 -26.19 15.09 -25.44
N LEU A 50 -25.64 13.94 -25.18
CA LEU A 50 -24.99 13.61 -23.90
C LEU A 50 -23.48 13.47 -24.10
N ILE A 51 -22.69 14.10 -23.23
CA ILE A 51 -21.25 13.93 -23.20
C ILE A 51 -20.89 13.20 -21.89
N GLU A 52 -20.33 12.01 -22.01
CA GLU A 52 -19.78 11.26 -20.90
C GLU A 52 -18.30 11.62 -20.74
N TYR A 53 -17.88 11.92 -19.52
CA TYR A 53 -16.50 12.09 -19.12
C TYR A 53 -16.16 11.01 -18.11
N ALA A 54 -15.30 10.05 -18.48
CA ALA A 54 -14.72 9.04 -17.61
C ALA A 54 -13.37 9.57 -17.12
N ILE A 55 -13.28 9.86 -15.85
CA ILE A 55 -12.17 10.58 -15.24
C ILE A 55 -11.31 9.59 -14.49
N TRP A 56 -10.00 9.56 -14.79
CA TRP A 56 -9.03 8.62 -14.27
C TRP A 56 -8.10 9.27 -13.25
N TRP A 57 -7.94 8.59 -12.09
CA TRP A 57 -6.91 8.82 -11.09
C TRP A 57 -6.03 7.58 -10.95
N ASP A 58 -4.73 7.75 -10.81
CA ASP A 58 -3.82 6.64 -10.53
C ASP A 58 -4.03 6.05 -9.14
N TRP A 59 -4.46 6.87 -8.20
CA TRP A 59 -4.66 6.50 -6.80
C TRP A 59 -5.92 7.13 -6.22
N ASP A 60 -6.60 6.37 -5.39
CA ASP A 60 -7.49 6.86 -4.36
C ASP A 60 -6.78 6.68 -3.01
N ILE A 61 -7.31 7.19 -1.91
CA ILE A 61 -6.63 7.11 -0.60
C ILE A 61 -6.62 5.68 -0.04
N GLU A 62 -7.48 4.79 -0.48
CA GLU A 62 -7.56 3.41 0.01
C GLU A 62 -6.93 2.40 -0.96
N HIS A 63 -6.90 2.66 -2.29
CA HIS A 63 -6.47 1.69 -3.30
C HIS A 63 -5.90 2.30 -4.59
N LEU A 64 -5.22 1.43 -5.37
CA LEU A 64 -4.74 1.75 -6.70
C LEU A 64 -5.93 2.06 -7.61
N TYR A 65 -5.85 3.15 -8.32
CA TYR A 65 -6.72 3.85 -9.24
C TYR A 65 -8.18 4.10 -8.78
N GLU A 66 -8.78 5.13 -9.37
CA GLU A 66 -10.21 5.39 -9.34
C GLU A 66 -10.68 5.84 -10.71
N LEU A 67 -11.96 5.52 -11.03
CA LEU A 67 -12.63 5.92 -12.26
C LEU A 67 -14.03 6.40 -11.94
N GLU A 68 -14.24 7.69 -12.02
CA GLU A 68 -15.54 8.31 -11.79
C GLU A 68 -16.03 9.04 -13.04
N HIS A 69 -17.31 9.34 -13.08
CA HIS A 69 -17.96 9.86 -14.28
C HIS A 69 -18.72 11.15 -14.03
N VAL A 70 -18.70 12.01 -15.04
CA VAL A 70 -19.62 13.15 -15.15
C VAL A 70 -20.33 13.05 -16.49
N TRP A 71 -21.65 13.15 -16.48
CA TRP A 71 -22.49 13.15 -17.67
C TRP A 71 -23.12 14.53 -17.85
N VAL A 72 -22.80 15.19 -18.97
CA VAL A 72 -23.31 16.52 -19.33
C VAL A 72 -24.36 16.33 -20.42
N TYR A 73 -25.61 16.68 -20.11
CA TYR A 73 -26.74 16.59 -21.05
C TYR A 73 -27.02 17.97 -21.64
N LEU A 74 -27.01 18.02 -22.95
CA LEU A 74 -27.37 19.19 -23.71
C LEU A 74 -28.76 18.98 -24.36
N ASP A 75 -29.57 20.03 -24.44
CA ASP A 75 -30.84 20.00 -25.15
C ASP A 75 -30.65 20.06 -26.68
N ALA A 76 -31.76 20.13 -27.43
CA ALA A 76 -31.75 20.20 -28.89
C ALA A 76 -31.09 21.48 -29.45
N ASP A 77 -31.04 22.54 -28.65
CA ASP A 77 -30.41 23.82 -29.00
C ASP A 77 -28.91 23.87 -28.54
N GLY A 78 -28.40 22.78 -28.00
CA GLY A 78 -27.01 22.65 -27.50
C GLY A 78 -26.77 23.36 -26.17
N GLN A 79 -27.84 23.72 -25.44
CA GLN A 79 -27.70 24.33 -24.11
C GLN A 79 -27.69 23.27 -23.01
N LEU A 80 -27.08 23.59 -21.86
CA LEU A 80 -27.02 22.66 -20.73
C LEU A 80 -28.43 22.36 -20.20
N ALA A 81 -28.85 21.09 -20.29
CA ALA A 81 -30.10 20.61 -19.76
C ALA A 81 -29.95 20.13 -18.31
N LYS A 82 -29.00 19.22 -18.06
CA LYS A 82 -28.67 18.69 -16.72
C LYS A 82 -27.26 18.14 -16.67
N VAL A 83 -26.77 17.90 -15.45
CA VAL A 83 -25.53 17.16 -15.16
C VAL A 83 -25.84 16.01 -14.19
N GLU A 84 -25.23 14.86 -14.44
CA GLU A 84 -25.24 13.71 -13.53
C GLU A 84 -23.79 13.29 -13.22
N ALA A 85 -23.58 12.61 -12.10
CA ALA A 85 -22.25 12.16 -11.72
C ALA A 85 -22.30 10.80 -11.03
N SER A 86 -21.17 10.08 -11.02
CA SER A 86 -21.03 8.81 -10.30
C SER A 86 -20.38 8.98 -8.94
N ALA A 87 -20.61 7.99 -8.10
CA ALA A 87 -20.00 7.86 -6.80
C ALA A 87 -19.79 6.39 -6.49
N HIS A 88 -18.54 5.94 -6.51
CA HIS A 88 -18.14 4.54 -6.24
C HIS A 88 -19.01 3.54 -7.04
N GLY A 89 -19.10 3.74 -8.35
CA GLY A 89 -19.86 2.90 -9.27
C GLY A 89 -21.38 2.90 -9.06
N LYS A 90 -21.92 3.90 -8.37
CA LYS A 90 -23.37 4.18 -8.28
C LYS A 90 -23.69 5.48 -9.00
N LEU A 91 -24.80 5.51 -9.73
CA LEU A 91 -25.34 6.76 -10.26
C LEU A 91 -25.80 7.61 -9.07
N ARG A 92 -25.30 8.83 -9.00
CA ARG A 92 -25.78 9.79 -8.02
C ARG A 92 -26.79 10.72 -8.68
N LEU A 93 -28.03 10.31 -8.65
CA LEU A 93 -29.15 11.23 -8.76
C LEU A 93 -29.25 11.94 -7.41
N LEU A 94 -28.92 13.23 -7.38
CA LEU A 94 -29.21 14.03 -6.21
C LEU A 94 -30.74 14.19 -6.17
N ALA A 95 -31.35 13.58 -5.18
CA ALA A 95 -32.80 13.68 -4.95
C ALA A 95 -33.27 15.08 -4.50
N ASP A 96 -32.36 16.02 -4.33
CA ASP A 96 -32.65 17.43 -4.09
C ASP A 96 -32.68 18.15 -5.43
N ASP A 97 -33.84 18.16 -6.05
CA ASP A 97 -34.17 18.56 -7.39
C ASP A 97 -33.84 20.01 -7.81
N ASP A 98 -33.18 20.80 -7.00
CA ASP A 98 -33.00 22.23 -7.25
C ASP A 98 -31.73 22.58 -8.04
N ILE A 99 -30.77 21.68 -8.29
CA ILE A 99 -29.61 21.95 -9.13
C ILE A 99 -29.37 20.82 -10.12
N THR A 100 -29.94 20.93 -11.28
CA THR A 100 -29.62 20.12 -12.45
C THR A 100 -28.46 20.71 -13.26
N GLN A 101 -28.15 21.99 -13.07
CA GLN A 101 -27.16 22.77 -13.83
C GLN A 101 -26.13 23.41 -12.88
N PRO A 102 -25.06 22.66 -12.44
CA PRO A 102 -24.04 23.18 -11.57
C PRO A 102 -23.04 24.05 -12.36
N LEU A 103 -23.39 25.31 -12.58
CA LEU A 103 -22.58 26.27 -13.33
C LEU A 103 -21.91 27.29 -12.41
N GLU A 104 -20.60 27.46 -12.59
CA GLU A 104 -19.83 28.58 -12.07
C GLU A 104 -19.14 29.29 -13.23
N ASP A 105 -19.36 30.60 -13.38
CA ASP A 105 -18.83 31.43 -14.48
C ASP A 105 -19.12 30.82 -15.86
N GLY A 106 -20.33 30.27 -16.05
CA GLY A 106 -20.77 29.64 -17.29
C GLY A 106 -20.14 28.25 -17.56
N ARG A 107 -19.42 27.65 -16.59
CA ARG A 107 -18.78 26.36 -16.73
C ARG A 107 -19.39 25.34 -15.77
N VAL A 108 -19.59 24.11 -16.26
CA VAL A 108 -19.97 22.97 -15.43
C VAL A 108 -18.88 22.81 -14.37
N THR A 109 -19.28 22.89 -13.09
CA THR A 109 -18.37 22.74 -11.94
C THR A 109 -18.97 21.75 -10.95
N VAL A 110 -18.18 20.74 -10.58
CA VAL A 110 -18.55 19.67 -9.65
C VAL A 110 -17.53 19.56 -8.53
N PHE A 111 -17.84 18.79 -7.50
CA PHE A 111 -17.02 18.64 -6.29
C PHE A 111 -16.59 17.19 -6.12
N SER A 112 -15.34 16.96 -5.74
CA SER A 112 -14.80 15.64 -5.47
C SER A 112 -14.77 15.34 -3.97
N GLU A 113 -15.20 14.13 -3.57
CA GLU A 113 -15.04 13.64 -2.19
C GLU A 113 -13.56 13.52 -1.85
N PRO A 114 -13.09 14.16 -0.77
CA PRO A 114 -11.67 14.13 -0.40
C PRO A 114 -11.12 12.71 -0.31
N GLY A 115 -10.03 12.45 -1.02
CA GLY A 115 -9.31 11.18 -1.07
C GLY A 115 -10.05 10.03 -1.76
N LYS A 116 -11.39 10.13 -1.92
CA LYS A 116 -12.24 9.04 -2.46
C LYS A 116 -12.79 9.32 -3.85
N HIS A 117 -12.72 10.55 -4.29
CA HIS A 117 -13.05 11.05 -5.61
C HIS A 117 -14.50 10.89 -6.08
N ALA A 118 -15.41 10.37 -5.25
CA ALA A 118 -16.83 10.39 -5.59
C ALA A 118 -17.30 11.80 -5.93
N ILE A 119 -18.00 11.95 -7.06
CA ILE A 119 -18.38 13.27 -7.56
C ILE A 119 -19.74 13.70 -7.01
N ALA A 120 -19.84 14.97 -6.60
CA ALA A 120 -21.08 15.60 -6.17
C ALA A 120 -21.31 16.91 -6.95
N LEU A 121 -22.58 17.24 -7.24
CA LEU A 121 -22.91 18.52 -7.90
C LEU A 121 -22.88 19.68 -6.91
N ARG A 122 -22.84 19.41 -5.59
CA ARG A 122 -22.78 20.38 -4.50
C ARG A 122 -21.87 19.90 -3.37
N PRO A 123 -21.17 20.81 -2.68
CA PRO A 123 -20.33 20.45 -1.55
C PRO A 123 -21.11 19.97 -0.31
N GLU A 124 -22.37 20.41 -0.13
CA GLU A 124 -23.21 20.08 1.05
C GLU A 124 -23.39 18.58 1.22
N TRP A 125 -23.44 17.83 0.12
CA TRP A 125 -23.54 16.38 0.21
C TRP A 125 -22.26 15.77 0.77
N LEU A 126 -21.10 16.24 0.36
CA LEU A 126 -19.79 15.80 0.88
C LEU A 126 -19.65 16.18 2.36
N LEU A 127 -20.16 17.34 2.76
CA LEU A 127 -20.15 17.79 4.16
C LEU A 127 -21.04 16.92 5.05
N LYS A 128 -22.14 16.35 4.58
CA LYS A 128 -22.98 15.40 5.34
C LYS A 128 -22.21 14.13 5.72
N ASN A 129 -21.23 13.72 4.92
CA ASN A 129 -20.43 12.52 5.13
C ASN A 129 -19.04 12.80 5.73
N LYS A 130 -18.80 14.01 6.21
CA LYS A 130 -17.49 14.49 6.68
C LYS A 130 -16.75 13.52 7.60
N ASN A 131 -17.44 12.95 8.59
CA ASN A 131 -16.80 12.05 9.57
C ASN A 131 -16.30 10.76 8.91
N SER A 132 -17.14 10.12 8.09
CA SER A 132 -16.79 8.89 7.37
C SER A 132 -15.65 9.14 6.38
N THR A 133 -15.71 10.24 5.61
CA THR A 133 -14.65 10.62 4.67
C THR A 133 -13.33 10.90 5.40
N THR A 134 -13.38 11.59 6.55
CA THR A 134 -12.19 11.85 7.38
C THR A 134 -11.57 10.54 7.89
N GLU A 135 -12.38 9.60 8.36
CA GLU A 135 -11.92 8.28 8.80
C GLU A 135 -11.20 7.53 7.68
N LYS A 136 -11.77 7.53 6.47
CA LYS A 136 -11.15 6.91 5.28
C LYS A 136 -9.80 7.54 4.95
N CYS A 137 -9.72 8.87 4.96
CA CYS A 137 -8.47 9.59 4.62
C CYS A 137 -7.34 9.42 5.66
N ILE A 138 -7.66 9.04 6.90
CA ILE A 138 -6.67 8.89 7.99
C ILE A 138 -6.48 7.41 8.33
N ILE A 139 -7.53 6.73 8.77
CA ILE A 139 -7.45 5.39 9.37
C ILE A 139 -7.39 4.32 8.29
N SER A 140 -8.24 4.45 7.26
CA SER A 140 -8.35 3.46 6.19
C SER A 140 -7.37 3.71 5.03
N ALA A 141 -6.51 4.74 5.12
CA ALA A 141 -5.53 5.02 4.08
C ALA A 141 -4.70 3.77 3.76
N GLY A 142 -4.70 3.37 2.48
CA GLY A 142 -4.01 2.18 1.99
C GLY A 142 -4.64 0.83 2.33
N SER A 143 -5.83 0.79 2.93
CA SER A 143 -6.47 -0.47 3.36
C SER A 143 -6.72 -1.45 2.20
N GLY A 144 -7.03 -0.97 1.01
CA GLY A 144 -7.29 -1.75 -0.20
C GLY A 144 -6.02 -2.18 -0.96
N GLY A 145 -4.90 -1.47 -0.78
CA GLY A 145 -3.66 -1.76 -1.48
C GLY A 145 -3.83 -1.75 -3.00
N ILE A 146 -3.37 -2.80 -3.68
CA ILE A 146 -3.66 -3.00 -5.11
C ILE A 146 -5.08 -3.55 -5.23
N HIS A 147 -6.00 -2.73 -5.73
CA HIS A 147 -7.40 -3.10 -5.90
C HIS A 147 -7.57 -4.08 -7.07
N THR A 148 -8.07 -5.29 -6.77
CA THR A 148 -8.18 -6.37 -7.77
C THR A 148 -9.58 -6.52 -8.36
N THR A 149 -10.61 -5.93 -7.76
CA THR A 149 -12.00 -5.98 -8.23
C THR A 149 -12.29 -4.78 -9.10
N ASN A 150 -12.20 -4.94 -10.41
CA ASN A 150 -12.26 -3.81 -11.34
C ASN A 150 -12.89 -4.21 -12.69
N PRO A 151 -13.38 -3.23 -13.47
CA PRO A 151 -13.97 -3.49 -14.80
C PRO A 151 -12.94 -3.93 -15.86
N PHE A 152 -11.64 -3.71 -15.63
CA PHE A 152 -10.58 -4.01 -16.61
C PHE A 152 -10.03 -5.45 -16.49
N GLY A 153 -10.53 -6.24 -15.51
CA GLY A 153 -10.10 -7.62 -15.28
C GLY A 153 -8.75 -7.74 -14.57
N ALA A 154 -8.45 -8.93 -14.08
CA ALA A 154 -7.22 -9.20 -13.34
C ALA A 154 -5.95 -9.02 -14.20
N GLU A 155 -6.06 -9.22 -15.52
CA GLU A 155 -4.95 -9.12 -16.45
C GLU A 155 -4.34 -7.69 -16.51
N ALA A 156 -5.15 -6.65 -16.25
CA ALA A 156 -4.67 -5.27 -16.20
C ALA A 156 -3.60 -5.04 -15.13
N PHE A 157 -3.59 -5.82 -14.05
CA PHE A 157 -2.62 -5.69 -12.96
C PHE A 157 -1.33 -6.47 -13.20
N GLY A 158 -1.24 -7.29 -14.24
CA GLY A 158 -0.15 -8.24 -14.38
C GLY A 158 -0.17 -9.27 -13.24
N GLN A 159 0.96 -9.47 -12.58
CA GLN A 159 1.09 -10.37 -11.42
C GLN A 159 1.67 -9.59 -10.22
N PRO A 160 0.87 -8.79 -9.51
CA PRO A 160 1.37 -8.06 -8.36
C PRO A 160 1.78 -9.03 -7.25
N THR A 161 2.93 -8.77 -6.66
CA THR A 161 3.48 -9.55 -5.54
C THR A 161 2.93 -9.07 -4.20
N ALA A 162 3.15 -9.83 -3.13
CA ALA A 162 2.86 -9.40 -1.77
C ALA A 162 3.63 -8.10 -1.41
N LEU A 163 4.88 -7.97 -1.88
CA LEU A 163 5.64 -6.72 -1.76
C LEU A 163 4.93 -5.56 -2.47
N SER A 164 4.46 -5.75 -3.72
CA SER A 164 3.73 -4.70 -4.44
C SER A 164 2.49 -4.23 -3.67
N HIS A 165 1.74 -5.15 -3.06
CA HIS A 165 0.60 -4.82 -2.20
C HIS A 165 1.03 -4.00 -0.96
N ARG A 166 2.13 -4.41 -0.29
CA ARG A 166 2.67 -3.67 0.86
C ARG A 166 3.11 -2.28 0.46
N LEU A 167 3.83 -2.12 -0.65
CA LEU A 167 4.30 -0.83 -1.14
C LEU A 167 3.13 0.10 -1.50
N ALA A 168 2.07 -0.41 -2.12
CA ALA A 168 0.86 0.36 -2.40
C ALA A 168 0.21 0.89 -1.11
N LYS A 169 0.10 0.04 -0.08
CA LYS A 169 -0.41 0.46 1.25
C LYS A 169 0.46 1.56 1.87
N LEU A 170 1.78 1.39 1.85
CA LEU A 170 2.73 2.39 2.38
C LEU A 170 2.63 3.71 1.61
N TYR A 171 2.53 3.66 0.28
CA TYR A 171 2.39 4.83 -0.58
C TYR A 171 1.19 5.70 -0.19
N MET A 172 0.03 5.07 -0.02
CA MET A 172 -1.20 5.76 0.36
C MET A 172 -1.20 6.21 1.83
N LYS A 173 -0.69 5.37 2.76
CA LYS A 173 -0.55 5.75 4.18
C LYS A 173 0.34 6.97 4.38
N ARG A 174 1.41 7.12 3.61
CA ARG A 174 2.28 8.32 3.64
C ARG A 174 1.55 9.58 3.16
N ARG A 175 0.48 9.41 2.37
CA ARG A 175 -0.38 10.48 1.85
C ARG A 175 -1.68 10.65 2.63
N ALA A 176 -1.83 9.95 3.76
CA ALA A 176 -2.95 10.14 4.66
C ALA A 176 -3.04 11.61 5.12
N PHE A 177 -4.24 12.16 5.10
CA PHE A 177 -4.46 13.56 5.44
C PHE A 177 -5.78 13.78 6.16
N THR A 178 -5.86 14.86 6.91
CA THR A 178 -7.13 15.32 7.49
C THR A 178 -7.77 16.30 6.50
N PRO A 179 -8.90 15.93 5.85
CA PRO A 179 -9.59 16.82 4.92
C PRO A 179 -9.99 18.14 5.59
N SER A 180 -9.81 19.23 4.88
CA SER A 180 -10.25 20.55 5.31
C SER A 180 -11.70 20.83 4.97
N PHE A 181 -12.22 20.15 3.93
CA PHE A 181 -13.49 20.43 3.27
C PHE A 181 -13.57 21.86 2.71
N ASP A 182 -12.41 22.46 2.46
CA ASP A 182 -12.26 23.67 1.66
C ASP A 182 -12.00 23.27 0.21
N PHE A 183 -13.00 23.40 -0.63
CA PHE A 183 -12.98 23.00 -2.03
C PHE A 183 -12.37 24.10 -2.93
N SER A 184 -11.26 24.69 -2.47
CA SER A 184 -10.58 25.78 -3.18
C SER A 184 -9.60 25.33 -4.26
N LYS A 185 -9.14 24.06 -4.26
CA LYS A 185 -8.30 23.51 -5.31
C LYS A 185 -9.16 23.17 -6.53
N VAL A 186 -8.87 23.76 -7.69
CA VAL A 186 -9.66 23.58 -8.92
C VAL A 186 -8.80 22.91 -9.98
N VAL A 187 -9.34 21.88 -10.62
CA VAL A 187 -8.79 21.27 -11.83
C VAL A 187 -9.79 21.45 -12.96
N ASP A 188 -9.36 22.09 -14.04
CA ASP A 188 -10.12 22.13 -15.29
C ASP A 188 -9.76 20.88 -16.10
N LEU A 189 -10.74 20.03 -16.42
CA LEU A 189 -10.47 18.79 -17.15
C LEU A 189 -9.90 19.04 -18.56
N ARG A 190 -10.01 20.26 -19.09
CA ARG A 190 -9.35 20.67 -20.36
C ARG A 190 -7.83 20.77 -20.23
N ASP A 191 -7.33 20.95 -19.00
CA ASP A 191 -5.90 21.05 -18.71
C ASP A 191 -5.28 19.67 -18.40
N THR A 192 -6.10 18.60 -18.38
CA THR A 192 -5.64 17.21 -18.23
C THR A 192 -5.42 16.56 -19.60
N VAL A 193 -5.03 15.29 -19.62
CA VAL A 193 -5.01 14.49 -20.86
C VAL A 193 -6.46 14.15 -21.25
N LEU A 194 -7.12 15.06 -21.99
CA LEU A 194 -8.48 14.85 -22.49
C LEU A 194 -8.42 14.13 -23.85
N THR A 195 -8.94 12.89 -23.90
CA THR A 195 -8.93 12.03 -25.09
C THR A 195 -10.26 11.30 -25.26
N THR A 196 -10.43 10.46 -26.29
CA THR A 196 -11.61 9.60 -26.41
C THR A 196 -11.54 8.45 -25.39
N TRP A 197 -12.71 7.94 -24.95
CA TRP A 197 -12.75 6.78 -24.07
C TRP A 197 -12.01 5.57 -24.67
N GLU A 198 -12.19 5.29 -25.95
CA GLU A 198 -11.51 4.18 -26.61
C GLU A 198 -9.97 4.27 -26.49
N THR A 199 -9.42 5.49 -26.52
CA THR A 199 -7.97 5.70 -26.35
C THR A 199 -7.57 5.51 -24.88
N LEU A 200 -8.36 6.07 -23.96
CA LEU A 200 -8.10 5.93 -22.51
C LEU A 200 -8.19 4.48 -22.07
N GLU A 201 -9.24 3.75 -22.48
CA GLU A 201 -9.45 2.35 -22.13
C GLU A 201 -8.26 1.46 -22.50
N LYS A 202 -7.67 1.69 -23.66
CA LYS A 202 -6.48 0.94 -24.12
C LYS A 202 -5.22 1.29 -23.32
N TRP A 203 -5.11 2.51 -22.83
CA TRP A 203 -3.97 2.98 -22.04
C TRP A 203 -4.03 2.53 -20.58
N ILE A 204 -5.21 2.36 -19.99
CA ILE A 204 -5.39 2.05 -18.55
C ILE A 204 -4.58 0.82 -18.09
N PRO A 205 -4.58 -0.35 -18.77
CA PRO A 205 -3.82 -1.50 -18.31
C PRO A 205 -2.31 -1.23 -18.22
N GLU A 206 -1.76 -0.53 -19.19
CA GLU A 206 -0.34 -0.16 -19.18
C GLU A 206 -0.03 0.83 -18.03
N ARG A 207 -0.94 1.78 -17.77
CA ARG A 207 -0.78 2.74 -16.67
C ARG A 207 -0.85 2.05 -15.29
N ILE A 208 -1.77 1.13 -15.09
CA ILE A 208 -1.86 0.33 -13.86
C ILE A 208 -0.53 -0.40 -13.59
N GLN A 209 0.02 -1.07 -14.62
CA GLN A 209 1.29 -1.79 -14.49
C GLN A 209 2.47 -0.84 -14.23
N ALA A 210 2.49 0.33 -14.88
CA ALA A 210 3.49 1.36 -14.61
C ALA A 210 3.40 1.88 -13.16
N CYS A 211 2.20 2.16 -12.64
CA CYS A 211 2.02 2.56 -11.24
C CYS A 211 2.56 1.50 -10.27
N ILE A 212 2.32 0.20 -10.54
CA ILE A 212 2.86 -0.89 -9.71
C ILE A 212 4.39 -0.93 -9.78
N ALA A 213 4.98 -0.77 -10.95
CA ALA A 213 6.43 -0.74 -11.12
C ALA A 213 7.07 0.47 -10.42
N GLU A 214 6.49 1.65 -10.56
CA GLU A 214 6.93 2.90 -9.91
C GLU A 214 7.01 2.77 -8.37
N LEU A 215 6.13 1.94 -7.75
CA LEU A 215 6.16 1.70 -6.31
C LEU A 215 7.49 1.10 -5.85
N HIS A 216 8.03 0.14 -6.59
CA HIS A 216 9.28 -0.54 -6.24
C HIS A 216 10.49 0.41 -6.28
N GLU A 217 10.44 1.44 -7.12
CA GLU A 217 11.51 2.42 -7.28
C GLU A 217 11.40 3.60 -6.30
N THR A 218 10.17 3.99 -5.96
CA THR A 218 9.90 5.26 -5.27
C THR A 218 9.52 5.11 -3.80
N VAL A 219 8.94 3.95 -3.40
CA VAL A 219 8.47 3.76 -2.01
C VAL A 219 9.58 3.16 -1.14
N PRO A 220 10.11 3.91 -0.17
CA PRO A 220 11.09 3.38 0.77
C PRO A 220 10.49 2.23 1.58
N HIS A 221 11.22 1.13 1.69
CA HIS A 221 10.77 -0.08 2.38
C HIS A 221 11.95 -0.86 2.94
N LEU A 222 11.66 -1.81 3.83
CA LEU A 222 12.65 -2.72 4.39
C LEU A 222 13.02 -3.80 3.36
N GLU A 223 14.33 -4.06 3.21
CA GLU A 223 14.88 -5.04 2.27
C GLU A 223 14.73 -6.48 2.77
N ALA A 224 14.96 -6.70 4.06
CA ALA A 224 14.85 -8.02 4.68
C ALA A 224 14.67 -7.94 6.19
N ILE A 225 14.16 -9.05 6.75
CA ILE A 225 14.05 -9.28 8.18
C ILE A 225 14.89 -10.51 8.52
N CYS A 226 15.96 -10.30 9.29
CA CYS A 226 16.76 -11.37 9.88
C CYS A 226 16.15 -11.75 11.24
N LEU A 227 15.85 -13.03 11.43
CA LEU A 227 15.31 -13.57 12.67
C LEU A 227 16.33 -14.48 13.33
N ASP A 228 16.55 -14.31 14.63
CA ASP A 228 17.14 -15.35 15.48
C ASP A 228 16.09 -16.42 15.78
N SER A 229 16.49 -17.56 16.35
CA SER A 229 15.61 -18.69 16.65
C SER A 229 15.26 -18.78 18.13
N GLY A 230 16.27 -19.04 18.97
CA GLY A 230 16.07 -19.34 20.39
C GLY A 230 15.53 -18.16 21.18
N ASP A 231 14.48 -18.33 21.96
CA ASP A 231 13.78 -17.27 22.70
C ASP A 231 13.37 -16.05 21.85
N THR A 232 13.41 -16.22 20.52
CA THR A 232 12.90 -15.28 19.52
C THR A 232 11.68 -15.87 18.81
N MET A 233 11.77 -17.12 18.38
CA MET A 233 10.69 -17.91 17.78
C MET A 233 10.43 -19.21 18.55
N VAL A 234 11.47 -19.81 19.11
CA VAL A 234 11.47 -21.12 19.78
C VAL A 234 11.72 -20.92 21.27
N ASP A 235 10.92 -21.54 22.13
CA ASP A 235 11.15 -21.56 23.58
C ASP A 235 12.29 -22.54 23.95
N GLU A 236 13.49 -22.02 24.16
CA GLU A 236 14.66 -22.85 24.56
C GLU A 236 14.43 -23.65 25.83
N SER A 237 13.45 -23.32 26.69
CA SER A 237 13.18 -24.10 27.92
C SER A 237 12.51 -25.45 27.63
N THR A 238 11.98 -25.61 26.42
CA THR A 238 11.26 -26.84 26.02
C THR A 238 12.11 -27.76 25.15
N GLU A 239 13.37 -27.39 24.87
CA GLU A 239 14.25 -28.14 23.99
C GLU A 239 14.55 -29.56 24.49
N ILE A 240 14.33 -30.53 23.59
CA ILE A 240 14.77 -31.92 23.74
C ILE A 240 15.94 -32.14 22.78
N LYS A 241 17.13 -32.45 23.32
CA LYS A 241 18.37 -32.57 22.56
C LYS A 241 18.85 -34.03 22.47
N ASP A 242 19.57 -34.31 21.40
CA ASP A 242 20.34 -35.56 21.28
C ASP A 242 21.72 -35.45 21.96
N GLU A 243 22.53 -36.52 21.84
CA GLU A 243 23.89 -36.60 22.40
C GLU A 243 24.90 -35.61 21.78
N ASN A 244 24.56 -35.01 20.64
CA ASN A 244 25.37 -34.04 19.90
C ASN A 244 24.88 -32.61 20.09
N GLU A 245 24.04 -32.35 21.10
CA GLU A 245 23.41 -31.04 21.37
C GLU A 245 22.48 -30.54 20.24
N VAL A 246 22.07 -31.41 19.31
CA VAL A 246 21.09 -31.09 18.29
C VAL A 246 19.68 -31.14 18.89
N VAL A 247 18.91 -30.06 18.79
CA VAL A 247 17.54 -30.05 19.26
C VAL A 247 16.68 -30.89 18.30
N LEU A 248 16.00 -31.88 18.86
CA LEU A 248 15.08 -32.76 18.12
C LEU A 248 13.65 -32.20 18.12
N GLU A 249 13.24 -31.67 19.28
CA GLU A 249 11.90 -31.08 19.49
C GLU A 249 12.01 -29.86 20.41
N ALA A 250 11.17 -28.87 20.17
CA ALA A 250 10.95 -27.71 21.05
C ALA A 250 9.62 -27.04 20.70
N ASP A 251 9.02 -26.35 21.66
CA ASP A 251 7.81 -25.56 21.44
C ASP A 251 8.14 -24.18 20.85
N LEU A 252 7.21 -23.62 20.07
CA LEU A 252 7.31 -22.24 19.64
C LEU A 252 6.83 -21.28 20.73
N ILE A 253 7.41 -20.11 20.76
CA ILE A 253 6.86 -18.98 21.53
C ILE A 253 5.46 -18.64 21.00
N PRO A 254 4.48 -18.33 21.87
CA PRO A 254 3.14 -17.95 21.44
C PRO A 254 3.15 -16.81 20.41
N GLY A 255 2.53 -17.03 19.26
CA GLY A 255 2.47 -16.09 18.14
C GLY A 255 3.65 -16.15 17.16
N ALA A 256 4.70 -16.94 17.40
CA ALA A 256 5.86 -16.99 16.52
C ALA A 256 5.55 -17.57 15.15
N ALA A 257 4.73 -18.64 15.07
CA ALA A 257 4.33 -19.20 13.79
C ALA A 257 3.52 -18.22 12.94
N ASP A 258 2.58 -17.51 13.56
CA ASP A 258 1.76 -16.51 12.88
C ASP A 258 2.63 -15.33 12.43
N MET A 259 3.56 -14.87 13.27
CA MET A 259 4.52 -13.83 12.91
C MET A 259 5.28 -14.18 11.62
N VAL A 260 5.86 -15.37 11.50
CA VAL A 260 6.62 -15.78 10.31
C VAL A 260 5.73 -15.81 9.07
N ARG A 261 4.52 -16.40 9.19
CA ARG A 261 3.55 -16.48 8.09
C ARG A 261 3.07 -15.10 7.66
N ASP A 262 2.77 -14.22 8.60
CA ASP A 262 2.31 -12.86 8.33
C ASP A 262 3.41 -12.01 7.67
N LEU A 263 4.66 -12.15 8.11
CA LEU A 263 5.80 -11.49 7.46
C LEU A 263 5.91 -11.91 5.99
N ALA A 264 5.87 -13.21 5.72
CA ALA A 264 5.93 -13.72 4.34
C ALA A 264 4.71 -13.29 3.52
N ALA A 265 3.50 -13.35 4.09
CA ALA A 265 2.25 -12.93 3.43
C ALA A 265 2.24 -11.44 3.09
N ASN A 266 2.98 -10.61 3.84
CA ASN A 266 3.20 -9.19 3.54
C ASN A 266 4.42 -8.95 2.64
N GLY A 267 5.06 -10.00 2.12
CA GLY A 267 6.17 -9.89 1.16
C GLY A 267 7.48 -9.39 1.79
N TYR A 268 7.70 -9.64 3.09
CA TYR A 268 9.01 -9.45 3.68
C TYR A 268 9.90 -10.65 3.32
N ARG A 269 11.14 -10.38 2.92
CA ARG A 269 12.17 -11.39 2.70
C ARG A 269 12.75 -11.78 4.03
N LEU A 270 12.80 -13.08 4.32
CA LEU A 270 13.21 -13.58 5.62
C LEU A 270 14.58 -14.29 5.55
N ALA A 271 15.44 -14.01 6.52
CA ALA A 271 16.67 -14.75 6.74
C ALA A 271 16.72 -15.30 8.17
N LEU A 272 17.16 -16.54 8.34
CA LEU A 272 17.48 -17.11 9.64
C LEU A 272 18.96 -16.80 9.97
N VAL A 273 19.22 -16.11 11.09
CA VAL A 273 20.58 -15.82 11.58
C VAL A 273 20.70 -16.34 12.99
N ALA A 274 21.14 -17.58 13.14
CA ALA A 274 21.03 -18.33 14.39
C ALA A 274 22.31 -19.09 14.78
N ASP A 275 22.56 -19.18 16.08
CA ASP A 275 23.71 -19.93 16.64
C ASP A 275 23.30 -21.34 17.02
N GLY A 276 23.96 -22.34 16.46
CA GLY A 276 23.75 -23.76 16.75
C GLY A 276 24.01 -24.65 15.53
N PRO A 277 23.79 -25.96 15.67
CA PRO A 277 23.89 -26.91 14.57
C PRO A 277 22.67 -26.80 13.66
N ARG A 278 22.86 -26.92 12.33
CA ARG A 278 21.79 -26.84 11.31
C ARG A 278 20.61 -27.79 11.60
N GLY A 279 20.91 -29.00 12.09
CA GLY A 279 19.90 -30.01 12.41
C GLY A 279 18.84 -29.51 13.37
N THR A 280 19.21 -28.67 14.35
CA THR A 280 18.29 -28.04 15.32
C THR A 280 17.19 -27.26 14.58
N PHE A 281 17.57 -26.39 13.67
CA PHE A 281 16.62 -25.49 13.00
C PHE A 281 15.78 -26.23 11.97
N VAL A 282 16.37 -27.18 11.24
CA VAL A 282 15.62 -28.04 10.30
C VAL A 282 14.57 -28.88 11.05
N ASN A 283 14.93 -29.46 12.21
CA ASN A 283 13.98 -30.25 12.99
C ASN A 283 12.84 -29.39 13.51
N VAL A 284 13.15 -28.32 14.25
CA VAL A 284 12.13 -27.51 14.94
C VAL A 284 11.29 -26.72 13.95
N LEU A 285 11.92 -25.90 13.10
CA LEU A 285 11.16 -25.07 12.13
C LEU A 285 10.48 -25.93 11.07
N GLY A 286 11.07 -27.07 10.67
CA GLY A 286 10.46 -28.03 9.76
C GLY A 286 9.21 -28.68 10.34
N HIS A 287 9.21 -29.07 11.62
CA HIS A 287 8.04 -29.61 12.33
C HIS A 287 6.84 -28.65 12.23
N TYR A 288 7.04 -27.34 12.40
CA TYR A 288 6.00 -26.32 12.33
C TYR A 288 5.75 -25.79 10.91
N GLN A 289 6.41 -26.37 9.90
CA GLN A 289 6.34 -25.94 8.49
C GLN A 289 6.74 -24.46 8.30
N LEU A 290 7.76 -24.01 9.03
CA LEU A 290 8.26 -22.62 8.96
C LEU A 290 9.59 -22.52 8.21
N TRP A 291 10.33 -23.61 8.02
CA TRP A 291 11.64 -23.63 7.40
C TRP A 291 11.65 -22.98 6.01
N ASP A 292 10.69 -23.31 5.17
CA ASP A 292 10.62 -22.87 3.76
C ASP A 292 10.18 -21.40 3.58
N TYR A 293 9.84 -20.70 4.65
CA TYR A 293 9.59 -19.25 4.59
C TYR A 293 10.87 -18.42 4.55
N PHE A 294 12.02 -19.01 4.89
CA PHE A 294 13.30 -18.31 4.89
C PHE A 294 13.99 -18.46 3.53
N GLU A 295 14.42 -17.34 2.95
CA GLU A 295 15.16 -17.29 1.68
C GLU A 295 16.68 -17.48 1.89
N ALA A 296 17.19 -17.17 3.11
CA ALA A 296 18.60 -17.29 3.44
C ALA A 296 18.81 -17.81 4.87
N TYR A 297 19.96 -18.49 5.06
CA TYR A 297 20.32 -19.13 6.32
C TYR A 297 21.78 -18.82 6.66
N ALA A 298 22.01 -18.14 7.78
CA ALA A 298 23.32 -18.00 8.40
C ALA A 298 23.28 -18.72 9.74
N ILE A 299 23.79 -19.94 9.76
CA ILE A 299 23.78 -20.81 10.92
C ILE A 299 25.23 -21.02 11.36
N SER A 300 25.54 -20.76 12.64
CA SER A 300 26.92 -20.75 13.11
C SER A 300 27.63 -22.12 12.96
N GLY A 301 26.87 -23.22 12.98
CA GLY A 301 27.40 -24.54 12.69
C GLY A 301 27.91 -24.72 11.27
N ASP A 302 27.39 -23.97 10.31
CA ASP A 302 27.84 -23.99 8.91
C ASP A 302 28.87 -22.90 8.63
N VAL A 303 28.70 -21.72 9.21
CA VAL A 303 29.59 -20.56 9.00
C VAL A 303 30.91 -20.72 9.72
N GLY A 304 30.91 -21.49 10.82
CA GLY A 304 32.10 -21.73 11.65
C GLY A 304 32.40 -20.66 12.69
N ILE A 305 31.53 -19.66 12.85
CA ILE A 305 31.61 -18.59 13.84
C ILE A 305 30.21 -18.21 14.30
N ALA A 306 30.10 -17.74 15.56
CA ALA A 306 28.82 -17.32 16.14
C ALA A 306 28.63 -15.79 16.10
N LYS A 307 27.40 -15.32 16.30
CA LYS A 307 27.06 -13.92 16.59
C LYS A 307 27.82 -13.47 17.86
N PRO A 308 28.32 -12.22 17.95
CA PRO A 308 28.02 -11.07 17.11
C PRO A 308 28.99 -10.87 15.93
N ALA A 309 29.71 -11.91 15.47
CA ALA A 309 30.62 -11.75 14.35
C ALA A 309 29.89 -11.27 13.08
N ALA A 310 30.44 -10.24 12.43
CA ALA A 310 29.86 -9.64 11.20
C ALA A 310 29.56 -10.69 10.13
N LEU A 311 30.45 -11.68 9.97
CA LEU A 311 30.33 -12.74 8.97
C LEU A 311 28.99 -13.50 9.07
N MET A 312 28.40 -13.64 10.26
CA MET A 312 27.09 -14.28 10.42
C MET A 312 25.97 -13.50 9.69
N PHE A 313 25.94 -12.21 9.88
CA PHE A 313 24.94 -11.32 9.24
C PHE A 313 25.24 -11.18 7.74
N GLU A 314 26.49 -10.91 7.38
CA GLU A 314 26.92 -10.76 5.98
C GLU A 314 26.65 -12.03 5.16
N THR A 315 26.76 -13.23 5.74
CA THR A 315 26.41 -14.48 5.08
C THR A 315 24.95 -14.50 4.64
N ALA A 316 24.02 -14.11 5.53
CA ALA A 316 22.60 -14.02 5.20
C ALA A 316 22.32 -12.91 4.16
N LEU A 317 22.91 -11.72 4.37
CA LEU A 317 22.69 -10.56 3.50
C LEU A 317 23.24 -10.77 2.08
N ASN A 318 24.41 -11.41 1.96
CA ASN A 318 24.98 -11.79 0.67
C ASN A 318 24.12 -12.83 -0.07
N ALA A 319 23.56 -13.81 0.67
CA ALA A 319 22.64 -14.78 0.08
C ALA A 319 21.36 -14.14 -0.43
N LEU A 320 20.90 -13.06 0.22
CA LEU A 320 19.78 -12.23 -0.21
C LEU A 320 20.17 -11.18 -1.28
N HIS A 321 21.42 -11.08 -1.68
CA HIS A 321 21.94 -10.06 -2.61
C HIS A 321 21.71 -8.61 -2.13
N ILE A 322 21.78 -8.36 -0.81
CA ILE A 322 21.64 -7.03 -0.24
C ILE A 322 23.00 -6.35 -0.15
N ALA A 323 23.12 -5.18 -0.77
CA ALA A 323 24.35 -4.41 -0.75
C ALA A 323 24.60 -3.73 0.60
N PRO A 324 25.86 -3.49 1.01
CA PRO A 324 26.17 -2.78 2.26
C PRO A 324 25.56 -1.38 2.37
N SER A 325 25.28 -0.71 1.24
CA SER A 325 24.56 0.58 1.20
C SER A 325 23.12 0.50 1.73
N ASP A 326 22.53 -0.71 1.73
CA ASP A 326 21.13 -0.96 2.06
C ASP A 326 20.95 -1.61 3.44
N TYR A 327 22.04 -1.80 4.19
CA TYR A 327 22.00 -2.41 5.52
C TYR A 327 21.12 -1.64 6.51
N ASN A 328 21.03 -0.33 6.38
CA ASN A 328 20.12 0.51 7.18
C ASN A 328 18.62 0.29 6.88
N ARG A 329 18.30 -0.57 5.91
CA ARG A 329 16.94 -1.03 5.58
C ARG A 329 16.74 -2.52 5.86
N VAL A 330 17.64 -3.12 6.60
CA VAL A 330 17.54 -4.51 7.08
C VAL A 330 17.29 -4.48 8.58
N VAL A 331 16.39 -5.35 9.03
CA VAL A 331 16.08 -5.54 10.46
C VAL A 331 16.71 -6.83 10.95
N MET A 332 17.31 -6.81 12.15
CA MET A 332 17.63 -7.99 12.94
C MET A 332 16.73 -8.04 14.17
N VAL A 333 16.00 -9.14 14.34
CA VAL A 333 15.20 -9.42 15.53
C VAL A 333 15.82 -10.56 16.31
N GLY A 334 16.11 -10.33 17.58
CA GLY A 334 16.69 -11.35 18.45
C GLY A 334 16.53 -11.04 19.94
N ASN A 335 16.73 -12.06 20.78
CA ASN A 335 16.55 -11.95 22.23
C ASN A 335 17.84 -11.58 22.98
N ASN A 336 19.00 -11.66 22.34
CA ASN A 336 20.30 -11.54 22.98
C ASN A 336 20.98 -10.22 22.65
N LEU A 337 21.08 -9.32 23.65
CA LEU A 337 21.70 -8.01 23.51
C LEU A 337 23.18 -8.08 23.10
N GLU A 338 23.93 -9.04 23.64
CA GLU A 338 25.36 -9.21 23.39
C GLU A 338 25.66 -9.81 22.00
N ARG A 339 24.73 -10.56 21.42
CA ARG A 339 24.92 -11.27 20.16
C ARG A 339 24.15 -10.63 19.00
N ASP A 340 22.81 -10.62 19.10
CA ASP A 340 21.93 -10.17 18.02
C ASP A 340 22.01 -8.67 17.85
N ILE A 341 21.76 -7.94 18.95
CA ILE A 341 21.68 -6.48 18.92
C ILE A 341 23.05 -5.87 18.67
N LYS A 342 24.07 -6.30 19.39
CA LYS A 342 25.44 -5.84 19.20
C LYS A 342 25.96 -6.08 17.78
N GLY A 343 25.69 -7.26 17.22
CA GLY A 343 26.09 -7.59 15.85
C GLY A 343 25.36 -6.77 14.81
N ALA A 344 24.05 -6.56 14.97
CA ALA A 344 23.24 -5.72 14.12
C ALA A 344 23.70 -4.26 14.15
N ASN A 345 23.88 -3.69 15.34
CA ASN A 345 24.35 -2.31 15.52
C ASN A 345 25.73 -2.07 14.89
N ALA A 346 26.64 -3.04 15.01
CA ALA A 346 27.98 -2.95 14.43
C ALA A 346 27.98 -2.84 12.88
N LEU A 347 26.95 -3.36 12.23
CA LEU A 347 26.76 -3.30 10.77
C LEU A 347 25.81 -2.20 10.31
N GLY A 348 25.19 -1.48 11.23
CA GLY A 348 24.20 -0.46 10.91
C GLY A 348 22.84 -1.02 10.46
N LEU A 349 22.52 -2.28 10.84
CA LEU A 349 21.19 -2.84 10.70
C LEU A 349 20.26 -2.20 11.75
N ILE A 350 18.96 -2.20 11.48
CA ILE A 350 17.95 -1.84 12.47
C ILE A 350 17.82 -3.00 13.46
N SER A 351 18.08 -2.75 14.74
CA SER A 351 18.06 -3.76 15.77
C SER A 351 16.75 -3.74 16.56
N ILE A 352 16.07 -4.89 16.63
CA ILE A 352 14.83 -5.09 17.39
C ILE A 352 15.08 -6.18 18.44
N TRP A 353 15.03 -5.79 19.70
CA TRP A 353 15.15 -6.73 20.81
C TRP A 353 13.77 -7.27 21.20
N ILE A 354 13.64 -8.62 21.24
CA ILE A 354 12.47 -9.28 21.79
C ILE A 354 12.75 -9.68 23.25
N SER A 355 12.07 -9.01 24.20
CA SER A 355 12.27 -9.18 25.65
C SER A 355 11.34 -10.25 26.26
N TRP A 356 10.91 -11.24 25.49
CA TRP A 356 9.98 -12.29 25.90
C TRP A 356 10.55 -13.17 27.04
N SER A 357 11.77 -13.67 26.88
CA SER A 357 12.41 -14.58 27.83
C SER A 357 13.29 -13.85 28.85
N LYS A 358 13.30 -14.33 30.08
CA LYS A 358 14.17 -13.81 31.18
C LYS A 358 15.50 -14.55 31.29
N ARG A 359 15.82 -15.48 30.38
CA ARG A 359 17.07 -16.28 30.46
C ARG A 359 18.32 -15.46 30.13
N ARG A 360 18.17 -14.36 29.42
CA ARG A 360 19.26 -13.46 29.05
C ARG A 360 19.16 -12.15 29.82
N SER A 361 20.23 -11.36 29.82
CA SER A 361 20.19 -10.00 30.40
C SER A 361 19.19 -9.12 29.70
N HIS A 362 18.43 -8.38 30.50
CA HIS A 362 17.52 -7.34 30.02
C HIS A 362 18.14 -5.93 30.12
N THR A 363 19.44 -5.88 30.44
CA THR A 363 20.16 -4.61 30.58
C THR A 363 21.37 -4.64 29.66
N PRO A 364 21.45 -3.70 28.67
CA PRO A 364 22.65 -3.53 27.87
C PRO A 364 23.88 -3.27 28.73
N ALA A 365 25.00 -3.96 28.46
CA ALA A 365 26.24 -3.74 29.18
C ALA A 365 26.95 -2.44 28.72
N ASN A 366 26.68 -2.00 27.51
CA ASN A 366 27.25 -0.79 26.92
C ASN A 366 26.41 -0.32 25.73
N GLU A 367 26.75 0.84 25.13
CA GLU A 367 26.02 1.46 24.04
C GLU A 367 25.85 0.55 22.80
N SER A 368 26.81 -0.34 22.50
CA SER A 368 26.70 -1.24 21.35
C SER A 368 25.61 -2.31 21.49
N GLU A 369 25.08 -2.50 22.69
CA GLU A 369 24.02 -3.46 23.01
C GLU A 369 22.65 -2.81 23.20
N VAL A 370 22.54 -1.48 22.99
CA VAL A 370 21.26 -0.77 23.05
C VAL A 370 20.49 -1.01 21.75
N PRO A 371 19.29 -1.61 21.81
CA PRO A 371 18.49 -1.83 20.61
C PRO A 371 17.84 -0.53 20.12
N ASP A 372 17.60 -0.43 18.81
CA ASP A 372 16.78 0.65 18.25
C ASP A 372 15.32 0.56 18.70
N TYR A 373 14.81 -0.67 18.80
CA TYR A 373 13.43 -0.94 19.22
C TYR A 373 13.35 -2.17 20.13
N GLU A 374 12.27 -2.21 20.94
CA GLU A 374 11.92 -3.35 21.78
C GLU A 374 10.49 -3.82 21.45
N ILE A 375 10.32 -5.16 21.41
CA ILE A 375 9.03 -5.84 21.40
C ILE A 375 8.98 -6.85 22.53
N LYS A 376 7.78 -7.18 23.03
CA LYS A 376 7.61 -8.15 24.11
C LYS A 376 7.20 -9.52 23.61
N THR A 377 6.50 -9.56 22.49
CA THR A 377 5.98 -10.79 21.88
C THR A 377 6.18 -10.77 20.36
N PRO A 378 6.22 -11.94 19.72
CA PRO A 378 6.28 -12.02 18.26
C PRO A 378 5.16 -11.23 17.56
N SER A 379 3.95 -11.18 18.13
CA SER A 379 2.79 -10.50 17.56
C SER A 379 2.95 -8.98 17.47
N ASP A 380 3.89 -8.40 18.21
CA ASP A 380 4.15 -6.95 18.17
C ASP A 380 4.92 -6.51 16.92
N LEU A 381 5.61 -7.48 16.25
CA LEU A 381 6.60 -7.17 15.21
C LEU A 381 5.99 -6.51 13.98
N ILE A 382 4.94 -7.09 13.41
CA ILE A 382 4.38 -6.60 12.13
C ILE A 382 3.95 -5.13 12.21
N GLY A 383 3.31 -4.73 13.31
CA GLY A 383 2.92 -3.34 13.53
C GLY A 383 4.09 -2.39 13.78
N LEU A 384 5.21 -2.90 14.33
CA LEU A 384 6.43 -2.12 14.48
C LEU A 384 7.11 -1.91 13.12
N LEU A 385 7.22 -2.97 12.31
CA LEU A 385 7.85 -2.88 10.97
C LEU A 385 7.13 -1.87 10.08
N GLU A 386 5.79 -1.85 10.09
CA GLU A 386 5.03 -0.84 9.36
C GLU A 386 5.37 0.59 9.82
N ARG A 387 5.48 0.83 11.13
CA ARG A 387 5.90 2.16 11.65
C ARG A 387 7.31 2.53 11.24
N ILE A 388 8.23 1.56 11.24
CA ILE A 388 9.61 1.78 10.78
C ILE A 388 9.59 2.17 9.29
N GLU A 389 8.90 1.40 8.45
CA GLU A 389 8.79 1.69 7.01
C GLU A 389 8.20 3.07 6.75
N LEU A 390 7.14 3.47 7.48
CA LEU A 390 6.56 4.80 7.36
C LEU A 390 7.51 5.92 7.78
N SER A 391 8.51 5.63 8.63
CA SER A 391 9.52 6.60 9.06
C SER A 391 10.73 6.71 8.12
N LEU A 392 10.92 5.75 7.21
CA LEU A 392 11.99 5.82 6.22
C LEU A 392 11.82 7.05 5.33
N ALA A 393 12.90 7.78 5.09
CA ALA A 393 12.86 8.97 4.25
C ALA A 393 12.51 8.60 2.80
N GLU A 394 11.58 9.36 2.20
CA GLU A 394 11.35 9.27 0.77
C GLU A 394 12.60 9.78 0.03
N ASN A 395 13.07 9.01 -0.94
CA ASN A 395 14.11 9.49 -1.84
C ASN A 395 13.52 10.70 -2.56
N LYS A 396 14.08 11.89 -2.30
CA LYS A 396 13.71 13.07 -3.09
C LYS A 396 14.21 12.81 -4.51
N ALA A 397 13.26 12.58 -5.43
CA ALA A 397 13.53 12.52 -6.85
C ALA A 397 14.04 13.86 -7.37
#